data_1f70d06401d9ad64f47bfb0a058ed2af
#
_entry.id   1f70d06401d9ad64f47bfb0a058ed2af
#
_cell.length_a   1.000
_cell.length_b   1.000
_cell.length_c   1.000
_cell.angle_alpha   90.00
_cell.angle_beta   90.00
_cell.angle_gamma   90.00
#
_symmetry.space_group_name_H-M   'P 1'
#
loop_
_entity.id
_entity.type
_entity.pdbx_description
1 polymer ?
#
loop_
_entity_poly.entity_id
_entity_poly.type
_entity_poly.pdbx_seq_one_letter_code
_entity_poly.pdbx_strand_id
1 'polypeptide(L)'
;MVREVGCFEQRDYTVDKYGTVVIGKVHYSVPDHLVGKKVTALLYSNAVKVCYRGEVVCEHERTPLNGWKLDIMHYLTTLRRKPGAVAGSVALYMLRDDLKLIFESHFAESPADFVILLQKTRDRGLSLDDIVKAEKCIRRRRMHVTLDAFNQVMFAEDGNGQEKVWHMGTSSKDIEKRAMDGLRGVTALLASGINGQNAAGHGAGA
;
A
#
# COMPACT_ATOMS: atom_id res chain seq x y z
N MET A 1 1.83 22.22 15.21
CA MET A 1 0.62 21.51 14.76
C MET A 1 -0.31 22.55 14.16
N VAL A 2 -0.25 22.77 12.85
CA VAL A 2 -1.15 23.69 12.14
C VAL A 2 -2.46 22.93 11.92
N ARG A 3 -3.52 23.32 12.62
CA ARG A 3 -4.88 22.86 12.28
C ARG A 3 -5.26 23.58 10.98
N GLU A 4 -5.27 22.84 9.87
CA GLU A 4 -5.97 23.30 8.67
C GLU A 4 -7.45 23.43 9.01
N VAL A 5 -7.89 24.64 9.23
CA VAL A 5 -9.32 24.99 9.30
C VAL A 5 -9.81 25.08 7.86
N GLY A 6 -9.94 23.92 7.20
CA GLY A 6 -10.57 23.86 5.90
C GLY A 6 -12.07 24.09 6.02
N CYS A 7 -12.60 25.11 5.34
CA CYS A 7 -14.03 25.24 5.17
C CYS A 7 -14.57 24.01 4.47
N PHE A 8 -15.51 23.30 5.09
CA PHE A 8 -16.19 22.15 4.51
C PHE A 8 -17.70 22.33 4.65
N GLU A 9 -18.42 21.78 3.71
CA GLU A 9 -19.87 21.65 3.80
C GLU A 9 -20.20 20.24 4.30
N GLN A 10 -21.07 20.14 5.28
CA GLN A 10 -21.54 18.85 5.81
C GLN A 10 -22.92 18.53 5.28
N ARG A 11 -23.11 17.33 4.75
CA ARG A 11 -24.41 16.84 4.29
C ARG A 11 -24.57 15.37 4.60
N ASP A 12 -25.80 14.95 4.89
CA ASP A 12 -26.17 13.55 5.10
C ASP A 12 -26.64 12.91 3.79
N TYR A 13 -26.20 11.68 3.58
CA TYR A 13 -26.54 10.86 2.43
C TYR A 13 -26.94 9.45 2.87
N THR A 14 -27.77 8.79 2.06
CA THR A 14 -28.01 7.36 2.21
C THR A 14 -27.18 6.60 1.20
N VAL A 15 -26.45 5.59 1.65
CA VAL A 15 -25.65 4.73 0.77
C VAL A 15 -26.59 3.89 -0.09
N ASP A 16 -26.40 3.96 -1.39
CA ASP A 16 -27.22 3.23 -2.35
C ASP A 16 -26.87 1.71 -2.40
N LYS A 17 -27.63 0.96 -3.19
CA LYS A 17 -27.43 -0.49 -3.38
C LYS A 17 -26.10 -0.86 -4.03
N TYR A 18 -25.43 0.10 -4.65
CA TYR A 18 -24.12 -0.10 -5.28
C TYR A 18 -22.96 0.23 -4.34
N GLY A 19 -23.24 0.55 -3.06
CA GLY A 19 -22.22 0.96 -2.10
C GLY A 19 -21.65 2.33 -2.43
N THR A 20 -22.48 3.26 -2.93
CA THR A 20 -22.05 4.61 -3.25
C THR A 20 -22.91 5.69 -2.60
N VAL A 21 -22.33 6.86 -2.44
CA VAL A 21 -23.04 8.11 -2.15
C VAL A 21 -22.95 9.01 -3.37
N VAL A 22 -24.08 9.63 -3.75
CA VAL A 22 -24.13 10.50 -4.93
C VAL A 22 -24.03 11.94 -4.46
N ILE A 23 -22.94 12.61 -4.82
CA ILE A 23 -22.66 14.01 -4.46
C ILE A 23 -22.59 14.81 -5.77
N GLY A 24 -23.59 15.65 -5.98
CA GLY A 24 -23.78 16.29 -7.28
C GLY A 24 -24.12 15.25 -8.36
N LYS A 25 -23.19 15.01 -9.29
CA LYS A 25 -23.33 14.00 -10.36
C LYS A 25 -22.21 12.94 -10.29
N VAL A 26 -21.56 12.80 -9.15
CA VAL A 26 -20.45 11.85 -8.93
C VAL A 26 -20.85 10.81 -7.90
N HIS A 27 -20.62 9.55 -8.23
CA HIS A 27 -20.78 8.41 -7.33
C HIS A 27 -19.45 8.12 -6.63
N TYR A 28 -19.42 8.29 -5.32
CA TYR A 28 -18.25 7.97 -4.48
C TYR A 28 -18.50 6.66 -3.74
N SER A 29 -17.62 5.68 -3.89
CA SER A 29 -17.78 4.41 -3.19
C SER A 29 -17.55 4.57 -1.68
N VAL A 30 -18.28 3.78 -0.92
CA VAL A 30 -18.10 3.62 0.52
C VAL A 30 -18.05 2.13 0.86
N PRO A 31 -17.47 1.73 2.01
CA PRO A 31 -17.43 0.32 2.38
C PRO A 31 -18.80 -0.37 2.27
N ASP A 32 -18.84 -1.53 1.63
CA ASP A 32 -20.05 -2.26 1.24
C ASP A 32 -20.96 -2.65 2.41
N HIS A 33 -20.41 -2.75 3.63
CA HIS A 33 -21.20 -3.00 4.85
C HIS A 33 -22.07 -1.80 5.27
N LEU A 34 -21.91 -0.63 4.61
CA LEU A 34 -22.71 0.57 4.87
C LEU A 34 -23.89 0.73 3.92
N VAL A 35 -24.10 -0.18 2.98
CA VAL A 35 -25.25 -0.15 2.07
C VAL A 35 -26.57 -0.01 2.85
N GLY A 36 -27.40 0.95 2.44
CA GLY A 36 -28.68 1.30 3.07
C GLY A 36 -28.58 2.13 4.36
N LYS A 37 -27.36 2.43 4.84
CA LYS A 37 -27.16 3.25 6.04
C LYS A 37 -27.03 4.72 5.67
N LYS A 38 -27.35 5.58 6.65
CA LYS A 38 -27.09 7.03 6.54
C LYS A 38 -25.66 7.30 6.96
N VAL A 39 -24.97 8.10 6.15
CA VAL A 39 -23.60 8.56 6.36
C VAL A 39 -23.52 10.07 6.19
N THR A 40 -22.57 10.70 6.81
CA THR A 40 -22.34 12.13 6.70
C THR A 40 -21.12 12.38 5.80
N ALA A 41 -21.29 13.16 4.74
CA ALA A 41 -20.18 13.59 3.90
C ALA A 41 -19.70 14.98 4.27
N LEU A 42 -18.40 15.13 4.43
CA LEU A 42 -17.69 16.40 4.62
C LEU A 42 -17.07 16.78 3.26
N LEU A 43 -17.58 17.85 2.68
CA LEU A 43 -17.25 18.28 1.32
C LEU A 43 -16.22 19.42 1.40
N TYR A 44 -14.97 19.08 1.16
CA TYR A 44 -13.87 20.03 1.01
C TYR A 44 -13.76 20.51 -0.45
N SER A 45 -12.91 21.50 -0.69
CA SER A 45 -12.64 21.97 -2.08
C SER A 45 -12.00 20.88 -2.95
N ASN A 46 -11.12 20.06 -2.39
CA ASN A 46 -10.32 19.04 -3.09
C ASN A 46 -10.63 17.60 -2.65
N ALA A 47 -11.39 17.40 -1.59
CA ALA A 47 -11.65 16.08 -1.03
C ALA A 47 -13.11 15.91 -0.58
N VAL A 48 -13.55 14.67 -0.57
CA VAL A 48 -14.82 14.21 0.03
C VAL A 48 -14.45 13.18 1.10
N LYS A 49 -14.76 13.48 2.36
CA LYS A 49 -14.61 12.52 3.47
C LYS A 49 -15.99 12.02 3.86
N VAL A 50 -16.14 10.71 3.96
CA VAL A 50 -17.40 10.12 4.41
C VAL A 50 -17.24 9.61 5.82
N CYS A 51 -18.15 10.01 6.69
CA CYS A 51 -18.17 9.64 8.10
C CYS A 51 -19.38 8.75 8.41
N TYR A 52 -19.17 7.75 9.25
CA TYR A 52 -20.21 6.92 9.81
C TYR A 52 -20.02 6.83 11.32
N ARG A 53 -21.07 7.15 12.10
CA ARG A 53 -21.03 7.21 13.57
C ARG A 53 -19.90 8.08 14.15
N GLY A 54 -19.55 9.15 13.45
CA GLY A 54 -18.51 10.10 13.90
C GLY A 54 -17.09 9.75 13.45
N GLU A 55 -16.86 8.59 12.84
CA GLU A 55 -15.56 8.16 12.34
C GLU A 55 -15.49 8.31 10.82
N VAL A 56 -14.33 8.76 10.30
CA VAL A 56 -14.07 8.82 8.86
C VAL A 56 -13.86 7.39 8.35
N VAL A 57 -14.73 6.95 7.45
CA VAL A 57 -14.70 5.58 6.88
C VAL A 57 -14.03 5.52 5.51
N CYS A 58 -14.00 6.62 4.78
CA CYS A 58 -13.25 6.74 3.52
C CYS A 58 -13.05 8.21 3.15
N GLU A 59 -12.07 8.42 2.27
CA GLU A 59 -11.75 9.71 1.66
C GLU A 59 -11.52 9.53 0.16
N HIS A 60 -12.08 10.44 -0.62
CA HIS A 60 -11.91 10.50 -2.07
C HIS A 60 -11.45 11.87 -2.50
N GLU A 61 -10.68 11.92 -3.57
CA GLU A 61 -10.40 13.17 -4.26
C GLU A 61 -11.70 13.70 -4.90
N ARG A 62 -12.00 14.97 -4.66
CA ARG A 62 -13.16 15.61 -5.24
C ARG A 62 -12.92 15.89 -6.72
N THR A 63 -13.86 15.47 -7.57
CA THR A 63 -13.82 15.76 -9.01
C THR A 63 -15.02 16.58 -9.43
N PRO A 64 -14.87 17.59 -10.30
CA PRO A 64 -15.96 18.33 -10.89
C PRO A 64 -16.62 17.56 -12.05
N LEU A 65 -15.96 16.51 -12.57
CA LEU A 65 -16.46 15.71 -13.68
C LEU A 65 -17.51 14.71 -13.19
N ASN A 66 -18.57 14.53 -13.97
CA ASN A 66 -19.56 13.50 -13.70
C ASN A 66 -18.93 12.11 -13.82
N GLY A 67 -19.38 11.15 -13.02
CA GLY A 67 -18.89 9.78 -13.13
C GLY A 67 -18.82 9.03 -11.81
N TRP A 68 -17.90 8.09 -11.77
CA TRP A 68 -17.72 7.18 -10.66
C TRP A 68 -16.30 7.32 -10.10
N LYS A 69 -16.18 7.41 -8.78
CA LYS A 69 -14.93 7.34 -8.04
C LYS A 69 -15.04 6.12 -7.12
N LEU A 70 -14.52 4.99 -7.58
CA LEU A 70 -14.65 3.71 -6.89
C LEU A 70 -13.30 3.25 -6.38
N ASP A 71 -13.29 2.78 -5.14
CA ASP A 71 -12.17 2.06 -4.55
C ASP A 71 -12.56 0.58 -4.40
N ILE A 72 -11.79 -0.31 -4.98
CA ILE A 72 -12.02 -1.76 -4.91
C ILE A 72 -11.99 -2.27 -3.47
N MET A 73 -11.22 -1.61 -2.59
CA MET A 73 -11.12 -1.97 -1.19
C MET A 73 -12.47 -1.87 -0.45
N HIS A 74 -13.38 -1.05 -0.95
CA HIS A 74 -14.72 -0.91 -0.38
C HIS A 74 -15.64 -2.11 -0.66
N TYR A 75 -15.33 -2.92 -1.67
CA TYR A 75 -16.17 -4.03 -2.15
C TYR A 75 -15.65 -5.41 -1.76
N LEU A 76 -14.60 -5.49 -0.94
CA LEU A 76 -13.92 -6.76 -0.66
C LEU A 76 -14.83 -7.80 0.00
N THR A 77 -15.80 -7.40 0.85
CA THR A 77 -16.75 -8.32 1.47
C THR A 77 -17.68 -8.94 0.42
N THR A 78 -18.17 -8.12 -0.51
CA THR A 78 -19.02 -8.56 -1.63
C THR A 78 -18.24 -9.43 -2.60
N LEU A 79 -17.02 -9.01 -2.98
CA LEU A 79 -16.16 -9.73 -3.93
C LEU A 79 -15.70 -11.08 -3.35
N ARG A 80 -15.48 -11.17 -2.04
CA ARG A 80 -15.17 -12.44 -1.38
C ARG A 80 -16.28 -13.47 -1.52
N ARG A 81 -17.54 -13.01 -1.44
CA ARG A 81 -18.72 -13.89 -1.60
C ARG A 81 -18.93 -14.33 -3.05
N LYS A 82 -18.51 -13.50 -4.01
CA LYS A 82 -18.68 -13.71 -5.45
C LYS A 82 -17.38 -13.37 -6.20
N PRO A 83 -16.31 -14.16 -6.06
CA PRO A 83 -15.01 -13.85 -6.64
C PRO A 83 -15.05 -13.73 -8.17
N GLY A 84 -15.87 -14.51 -8.84
CA GLY A 84 -16.04 -14.44 -10.30
C GLY A 84 -16.59 -13.09 -10.80
N ALA A 85 -17.16 -12.26 -9.91
CA ALA A 85 -17.62 -10.93 -10.29
C ALA A 85 -16.47 -9.90 -10.40
N VAL A 86 -15.25 -10.23 -9.96
CA VAL A 86 -14.10 -9.31 -9.99
C VAL A 86 -13.80 -8.87 -11.42
N ALA A 87 -13.68 -9.81 -12.35
CA ALA A 87 -13.31 -9.55 -13.74
C ALA A 87 -14.28 -8.59 -14.46
N GLY A 88 -15.58 -8.67 -14.14
CA GLY A 88 -16.62 -7.79 -14.70
C GLY A 88 -16.96 -6.59 -13.82
N SER A 89 -16.24 -6.34 -12.73
CA SER A 89 -16.59 -5.26 -11.81
C SER A 89 -16.09 -3.90 -12.29
N VAL A 90 -16.94 -2.88 -12.17
CA VAL A 90 -16.54 -1.49 -12.44
C VAL A 90 -15.39 -1.08 -11.52
N ALA A 91 -15.33 -1.63 -10.30
CA ALA A 91 -14.26 -1.36 -9.36
C ALA A 91 -12.88 -1.85 -9.85
N LEU A 92 -12.81 -3.00 -10.52
CA LEU A 92 -11.59 -3.47 -11.20
C LEU A 92 -11.25 -2.55 -12.38
N TYR A 93 -12.25 -2.17 -13.17
CA TYR A 93 -12.06 -1.27 -14.32
C TYR A 93 -11.47 0.09 -13.89
N MET A 94 -11.86 0.60 -12.71
CA MET A 94 -11.37 1.86 -12.16
C MET A 94 -10.01 1.75 -11.45
N LEU A 95 -9.47 0.53 -11.28
CA LEU A 95 -8.12 0.34 -10.75
C LEU A 95 -7.07 0.93 -11.69
N ARG A 96 -5.91 1.23 -11.14
CA ARG A 96 -4.72 1.61 -11.90
C ARG A 96 -4.32 0.48 -12.85
N ASP A 97 -3.77 0.86 -13.99
CA ASP A 97 -3.44 -0.09 -15.07
C ASP A 97 -2.42 -1.16 -14.65
N ASP A 98 -1.46 -0.82 -13.78
CA ASP A 98 -0.49 -1.77 -13.23
C ASP A 98 -1.16 -2.89 -12.40
N LEU A 99 -2.16 -2.55 -11.60
CA LEU A 99 -2.91 -3.54 -10.79
C LEU A 99 -3.87 -4.37 -11.64
N LYS A 100 -4.48 -3.76 -12.67
CA LYS A 100 -5.27 -4.52 -13.66
C LYS A 100 -4.40 -5.55 -14.37
N LEU A 101 -3.20 -5.15 -14.79
CA LEU A 101 -2.26 -6.04 -15.46
C LEU A 101 -1.85 -7.20 -14.54
N ILE A 102 -1.62 -6.95 -13.25
CA ILE A 102 -1.36 -8.00 -12.26
C ILE A 102 -2.53 -8.98 -12.18
N PHE A 103 -3.76 -8.46 -12.08
CA PHE A 103 -4.95 -9.30 -12.06
C PHE A 103 -5.08 -10.15 -13.34
N GLU A 104 -5.01 -9.53 -14.51
CA GLU A 104 -5.18 -10.18 -15.80
C GLU A 104 -4.08 -11.22 -16.09
N SER A 105 -2.84 -10.90 -15.70
CA SER A 105 -1.70 -11.80 -15.98
C SER A 105 -1.59 -12.97 -15.02
N HIS A 106 -2.07 -12.83 -13.77
CA HIS A 106 -1.76 -13.82 -12.72
C HIS A 106 -2.97 -14.34 -11.94
N PHE A 107 -4.10 -13.63 -11.97
CA PHE A 107 -5.26 -13.95 -11.14
C PHE A 107 -6.57 -14.09 -11.93
N ALA A 108 -6.55 -13.96 -13.26
CA ALA A 108 -7.75 -14.08 -14.09
C ALA A 108 -8.45 -15.44 -13.91
N GLU A 109 -7.67 -16.51 -13.76
CA GLU A 109 -8.17 -17.88 -13.51
C GLU A 109 -8.52 -18.13 -12.03
N SER A 110 -7.96 -17.34 -11.12
CA SER A 110 -8.16 -17.44 -9.67
C SER A 110 -8.55 -16.10 -9.05
N PRO A 111 -9.69 -15.50 -9.40
CA PRO A 111 -10.09 -14.19 -8.88
C PRO A 111 -10.22 -14.16 -7.35
N ALA A 112 -10.51 -15.30 -6.72
CA ALA A 112 -10.58 -15.44 -5.28
C ALA A 112 -9.24 -15.09 -4.60
N ASP A 113 -8.13 -15.53 -5.19
CA ASP A 113 -6.79 -15.28 -4.65
C ASP A 113 -6.43 -13.80 -4.71
N PHE A 114 -6.87 -13.10 -5.77
CA PHE A 114 -6.70 -11.66 -5.86
C PHE A 114 -7.49 -10.92 -4.77
N VAL A 115 -8.73 -11.33 -4.50
CA VAL A 115 -9.53 -10.76 -3.41
C VAL A 115 -8.86 -11.01 -2.06
N ILE A 116 -8.32 -12.22 -1.82
CA ILE A 116 -7.59 -12.54 -0.60
C ILE A 116 -6.34 -11.68 -0.47
N LEU A 117 -5.59 -11.48 -1.55
CA LEU A 117 -4.42 -10.60 -1.57
C LEU A 117 -4.80 -9.16 -1.16
N LEU A 118 -5.84 -8.60 -1.78
CA LEU A 118 -6.34 -7.26 -1.44
C LEU A 118 -6.81 -7.16 0.01
N GLN A 119 -7.51 -8.19 0.54
CA GLN A 119 -7.94 -8.21 1.93
C GLN A 119 -6.75 -8.21 2.89
N LYS A 120 -5.77 -9.08 2.67
CA LYS A 120 -4.57 -9.15 3.50
C LYS A 120 -3.79 -7.84 3.47
N THR A 121 -3.70 -7.20 2.30
CA THR A 121 -3.05 -5.90 2.12
C THR A 121 -3.74 -4.84 2.97
N ARG A 122 -5.08 -4.76 2.90
CA ARG A 122 -5.88 -3.84 3.72
C ARG A 122 -5.72 -4.13 5.22
N ASP A 123 -5.88 -5.38 5.62
CA ASP A 123 -5.89 -5.79 7.03
C ASP A 123 -4.52 -5.56 7.71
N ARG A 124 -3.44 -5.50 6.92
CA ARG A 124 -2.09 -5.14 7.35
C ARG A 124 -1.75 -3.64 7.18
N GLY A 125 -2.70 -2.82 6.76
CA GLY A 125 -2.48 -1.39 6.54
C GLY A 125 -1.48 -1.07 5.42
N LEU A 126 -1.24 -2.03 4.51
CA LEU A 126 -0.38 -1.85 3.35
C LEU A 126 -1.14 -1.15 2.23
N SER A 127 -0.40 -0.50 1.33
CA SER A 127 -0.94 0.20 0.17
C SER A 127 -1.04 -0.72 -1.06
N LEU A 128 -1.83 -0.30 -2.05
CA LEU A 128 -1.86 -0.97 -3.36
C LEU A 128 -0.50 -0.90 -4.07
N ASP A 129 0.31 0.13 -3.79
CA ASP A 129 1.68 0.24 -4.33
C ASP A 129 2.59 -0.88 -3.83
N ASP A 130 2.35 -1.40 -2.64
CA ASP A 130 3.15 -2.49 -2.08
C ASP A 130 2.89 -3.80 -2.82
N ILE A 131 1.67 -4.01 -3.34
CA ILE A 131 1.38 -5.14 -4.25
C ILE A 131 2.22 -5.04 -5.51
N VAL A 132 2.27 -3.86 -6.14
CA VAL A 132 3.06 -3.64 -7.36
C VAL A 132 4.56 -3.85 -7.12
N LYS A 133 5.07 -3.36 -5.98
CA LYS A 133 6.47 -3.58 -5.58
C LYS A 133 6.77 -5.06 -5.33
N ALA A 134 5.86 -5.75 -4.66
CA ALA A 134 6.00 -7.16 -4.36
C ALA A 134 6.00 -8.01 -5.64
N GLU A 135 5.10 -7.73 -6.59
CA GLU A 135 5.08 -8.39 -7.91
C GLU A 135 6.44 -8.25 -8.61
N LYS A 136 6.99 -7.04 -8.67
CA LYS A 136 8.32 -6.79 -9.24
C LYS A 136 9.41 -7.57 -8.52
N CYS A 137 9.33 -7.69 -7.19
CA CYS A 137 10.28 -8.47 -6.39
C CYS A 137 10.18 -9.96 -6.70
N ILE A 138 8.97 -10.52 -6.76
CA ILE A 138 8.70 -11.92 -7.10
C ILE A 138 9.29 -12.25 -8.47
N ARG A 139 9.05 -11.42 -9.49
CA ARG A 139 9.58 -11.58 -10.84
C ARG A 139 11.11 -11.52 -10.89
N ARG A 140 11.73 -10.58 -10.16
CA ARG A 140 13.20 -10.50 -10.06
C ARG A 140 13.81 -11.77 -9.46
N ARG A 141 13.10 -12.42 -8.52
CA ARG A 141 13.50 -13.70 -7.93
C ARG A 141 13.21 -14.90 -8.83
N ARG A 142 12.67 -14.69 -10.05
CA ARG A 142 12.24 -15.72 -11.01
C ARG A 142 11.24 -16.71 -10.41
N MET A 143 10.41 -16.27 -9.47
CA MET A 143 9.33 -17.06 -8.88
C MET A 143 8.04 -16.87 -9.69
N HIS A 144 7.19 -17.89 -9.68
CA HIS A 144 5.83 -17.74 -10.20
C HIS A 144 5.04 -16.74 -9.33
N VAL A 145 4.30 -15.83 -9.99
CA VAL A 145 3.48 -14.84 -9.30
C VAL A 145 2.17 -15.51 -8.88
N THR A 146 2.09 -15.88 -7.62
CA THR A 146 0.95 -16.57 -6.98
C THR A 146 0.63 -15.88 -5.65
N LEU A 147 -0.53 -16.17 -5.07
CA LEU A 147 -0.88 -15.69 -3.73
C LEU A 147 0.17 -16.11 -2.69
N ASP A 148 0.73 -17.33 -2.80
CA ASP A 148 1.76 -17.81 -1.87
C ASP A 148 3.08 -17.03 -2.01
N ALA A 149 3.45 -16.67 -3.24
CA ALA A 149 4.62 -15.83 -3.46
C ALA A 149 4.43 -14.41 -2.86
N PHE A 150 3.23 -13.84 -2.99
CA PHE A 150 2.89 -12.58 -2.30
C PHE A 150 2.91 -12.75 -0.78
N ASN A 151 2.39 -13.86 -0.26
CA ASN A 151 2.45 -14.14 1.18
C ASN A 151 3.91 -14.17 1.68
N GLN A 152 4.81 -14.81 0.95
CA GLN A 152 6.23 -14.87 1.31
C GLN A 152 6.93 -13.50 1.22
N VAL A 153 6.55 -12.66 0.26
CA VAL A 153 7.23 -11.38 0.04
C VAL A 153 6.63 -10.27 0.89
N MET A 154 5.30 -10.22 1.06
CA MET A 154 4.62 -9.11 1.74
C MET A 154 4.27 -9.40 3.19
N PHE A 155 4.01 -10.68 3.52
CA PHE A 155 3.39 -11.07 4.79
C PHE A 155 4.24 -12.08 5.58
N ALA A 156 5.49 -12.35 5.16
CA ALA A 156 6.39 -13.21 5.91
C ALA A 156 6.62 -12.62 7.31
N GLU A 157 6.32 -13.40 8.34
CA GLU A 157 6.69 -13.09 9.70
C GLU A 157 8.19 -13.40 9.87
N ASP A 158 8.95 -12.45 10.44
CA ASP A 158 10.27 -12.80 10.93
C ASP A 158 10.11 -13.78 12.07
N GLY A 159 10.93 -14.87 12.09
CA GLY A 159 10.91 -15.91 13.13
C GLY A 159 11.12 -15.40 14.57
N ASN A 160 11.03 -14.10 14.80
CA ASN A 160 11.13 -13.43 16.08
C ASN A 160 9.88 -12.61 16.43
N GLY A 161 8.72 -12.87 15.80
CA GLY A 161 7.43 -12.24 16.15
C GLY A 161 7.33 -10.73 15.88
N GLN A 162 8.27 -10.12 15.18
CA GLN A 162 8.18 -8.74 14.72
C GLN A 162 7.70 -8.73 13.26
N GLU A 163 6.57 -8.11 13.01
CA GLU A 163 6.05 -7.87 11.66
C GLU A 163 7.11 -7.08 10.84
N LYS A 164 7.68 -7.72 9.83
CA LYS A 164 8.44 -6.98 8.81
C LYS A 164 7.47 -6.15 8.00
N VAL A 165 7.29 -4.93 8.39
CA VAL A 165 6.74 -3.91 7.49
C VAL A 165 7.82 -3.67 6.43
N TRP A 166 7.62 -4.23 5.24
CA TRP A 166 8.50 -4.00 4.11
C TRP A 166 8.34 -2.57 3.62
N HIS A 167 9.00 -1.64 4.30
CA HIS A 167 9.23 -0.33 3.75
C HIS A 167 10.26 -0.46 2.61
N MET A 168 9.80 -0.85 1.43
CA MET A 168 10.57 -0.70 0.20
C MET A 168 10.50 0.75 -0.31
N GLY A 169 10.76 1.66 0.59
CA GLY A 169 11.08 3.04 0.30
C GLY A 169 12.43 3.33 0.89
N THR A 170 13.50 2.84 0.26
CA THR A 170 14.79 3.45 0.49
C THR A 170 14.70 4.86 -0.06
N SER A 171 14.37 5.81 0.82
CA SER A 171 14.61 7.21 0.56
C SER A 171 16.05 7.34 0.11
N SER A 172 16.35 8.21 -0.85
CA SER A 172 17.72 8.51 -1.29
C SER A 172 18.67 8.75 -0.10
N LYS A 173 18.15 9.30 1.00
CA LYS A 173 18.85 9.51 2.28
C LYS A 173 19.24 8.22 3.01
N ASP A 174 18.47 7.14 2.88
CA ASP A 174 18.79 5.85 3.53
C ASP A 174 19.88 5.10 2.74
N ILE A 175 19.92 5.29 1.43
CA ILE A 175 20.99 4.76 0.56
C ILE A 175 22.30 5.50 0.86
N GLU A 176 22.27 6.82 0.96
CA GLU A 176 23.43 7.64 1.34
C GLU A 176 23.94 7.29 2.73
N LYS A 177 23.05 7.13 3.72
CA LYS A 177 23.43 6.76 5.09
C LYS A 177 24.11 5.40 5.15
N ARG A 178 23.57 4.37 4.47
CA ARG A 178 24.18 3.03 4.40
C ARG A 178 25.50 3.03 3.63
N ALA A 179 25.62 3.84 2.57
CA ALA A 179 26.89 4.00 1.85
C ALA A 179 27.94 4.68 2.73
N MET A 180 27.57 5.71 3.50
CA MET A 180 28.48 6.40 4.42
C MET A 180 28.89 5.51 5.61
N ASP A 181 27.98 4.71 6.15
CA ASP A 181 28.29 3.76 7.23
C ASP A 181 29.20 2.63 6.74
N GLY A 182 29.00 2.16 5.49
CA GLY A 182 29.89 1.19 4.86
C GLY A 182 31.31 1.76 4.61
N LEU A 183 31.40 3.01 4.15
CA LEU A 183 32.70 3.67 3.96
C LEU A 183 33.44 3.92 5.28
N ARG A 184 32.75 4.27 6.35
CA ARG A 184 33.34 4.40 7.70
C ARG A 184 33.92 3.09 8.21
N GLY A 185 33.24 1.95 7.96
CA GLY A 185 33.73 0.62 8.31
C GLY A 185 35.04 0.26 7.58
N VAL A 186 35.12 0.56 6.29
CA VAL A 186 36.34 0.33 5.48
C VAL A 186 37.49 1.23 5.91
N THR A 187 37.21 2.51 6.20
CA THR A 187 38.24 3.47 6.65
C THR A 187 38.80 3.06 8.04
N ALA A 188 37.95 2.56 8.93
CA ALA A 188 38.38 2.05 10.24
C ALA A 188 39.27 0.82 10.11
N LEU A 189 38.98 -0.10 9.18
CA LEU A 189 39.83 -1.29 8.92
C LEU A 189 41.16 -0.91 8.30
N LEU A 190 41.20 0.08 7.40
CA LEU A 190 42.47 0.58 6.82
C LEU A 190 43.32 1.31 7.86
N ALA A 191 42.73 2.08 8.77
CA ALA A 191 43.43 2.77 9.84
C ALA A 191 44.03 1.80 10.87
N SER A 192 43.36 0.67 11.15
CA SER A 192 43.89 -0.37 12.03
C SER A 192 45.00 -1.24 11.40
N GLY A 193 45.00 -1.33 10.04
CA GLY A 193 46.04 -2.08 9.31
C GLY A 193 47.40 -1.36 9.19
N ILE A 194 47.41 0.00 9.31
CA ILE A 194 48.63 0.80 9.16
C ILE A 194 49.47 0.85 10.44
N ASN A 195 48.88 0.58 11.61
CA ASN A 195 49.62 0.60 12.90
C ASN A 195 50.36 -0.72 13.27
N GLY A 196 50.32 -1.73 12.40
CA GLY A 196 50.90 -3.05 12.66
C GLY A 196 52.34 -3.24 12.08
N GLN A 197 52.90 -2.28 11.34
CA GLN A 197 54.21 -2.49 10.65
C GLN A 197 55.40 -1.65 11.15
N ASN A 198 55.26 -0.89 12.23
CA ASN A 198 56.38 -0.07 12.73
C ASN A 198 56.95 -0.49 14.11
N ALA A 199 56.93 -1.78 14.41
CA ALA A 199 57.58 -2.29 15.65
C ALA A 199 58.43 -3.54 15.39
N ALA A 200 59.39 -3.45 14.50
CA ALA A 200 60.51 -4.45 14.47
C ALA A 200 61.72 -3.84 13.75
N GLY A 201 62.65 -3.34 14.48
CA GLY A 201 63.97 -2.98 13.94
C GLY A 201 64.75 -1.94 14.74
N HIS A 202 65.22 -2.28 15.93
CA HIS A 202 66.49 -1.73 16.44
C HIS A 202 66.93 -2.52 17.69
N GLY A 203 68.04 -3.18 17.57
CA GLY A 203 68.85 -3.82 18.63
C GLY A 203 69.59 -5.00 18.05
N ALA A 204 70.82 -5.08 17.98
CA ALA A 204 71.95 -4.64 18.70
C ALA A 204 73.23 -5.03 17.96
N GLY A 205 74.18 -4.16 17.90
CA GLY A 205 75.55 -4.51 17.60
C GLY A 205 76.37 -4.28 18.85
N ALA A 206 77.17 -5.24 19.23
CA ALA A 206 78.49 -5.08 19.86
C ALA A 206 79.23 -6.33 19.57
#